data_ce6ae9d405058966436750655ef35b9b
#
_entry.id   ce6ae9d405058966436750655ef35b9b
#
_cell.length_a   1.000
_cell.length_b   1.000
_cell.length_c   1.000
_cell.angle_alpha   90.00
_cell.angle_beta   90.00
_cell.angle_gamma   90.00
#
_symmetry.space_group_name_H-M   'P 1'
#
loop_
_entity.id
_entity.type
_entity.pdbx_description
1 polymer ?
#
loop_
_entity_poly.entity_id
_entity_poly.type
_entity_poly.pdbx_seq_one_letter_code
_entity_poly.pdbx_strand_id
1 'polypeptide(L)'
;MQSSNAVARVNYECTAGEVVRAFALDVSVDTGRIIGVSDYFRGLSTAENQGYGIFPASFRDNITIDPQNNINWNNSEYTPLAVMADNPLDTLAGLNSSGVTLELGGLWDPNVPEAVPRPTGTLCSLHISSGTMVTLKANRSRGGVVLAEPGIILDPVFTGAFVQPPEITELSLTNGLLSLKFAGGELETASTVAGPWTATGNSDSRFIESVGDTAQKFYRVRGN
;
A
#
# COMPACT_ATOMS: atom_id res chain seq x y z
N MET A 1 11.56 11.30 17.55
CA MET A 1 10.17 10.97 17.21
C MET A 1 10.22 10.14 15.93
N GLN A 2 9.78 8.87 15.95
CA GLN A 2 9.57 8.15 14.70
C GLN A 2 8.34 8.79 14.05
N SER A 3 8.50 9.36 12.86
CA SER A 3 7.36 9.78 12.06
C SER A 3 6.59 8.53 11.68
N SER A 4 5.36 8.41 12.12
CA SER A 4 4.47 7.36 11.64
C SER A 4 4.15 7.64 10.17
N ASN A 5 4.44 6.67 9.30
CA ASN A 5 4.12 6.79 7.89
C ASN A 5 2.65 6.45 7.65
N ALA A 6 2.02 7.16 6.73
CA ALA A 6 0.72 6.77 6.23
C ALA A 6 0.86 5.53 5.32
N VAL A 7 -0.16 4.67 5.29
CA VAL A 7 -0.19 3.49 4.43
C VAL A 7 -1.41 3.55 3.52
N ALA A 8 -1.18 3.48 2.21
CA ALA A 8 -2.23 3.37 1.21
C ALA A 8 -2.21 1.96 0.60
N ARG A 9 -3.34 1.22 0.69
CA ARG A 9 -3.50 -0.05 0.00
C ARG A 9 -4.06 0.17 -1.40
N VAL A 10 -3.40 -0.42 -2.38
CA VAL A 10 -3.88 -0.47 -3.76
C VAL A 10 -4.69 -1.74 -3.94
N ASN A 11 -6.00 -1.61 -3.94
CA ASN A 11 -6.93 -2.72 -4.11
C ASN A 11 -7.50 -2.71 -5.53
N TYR A 12 -7.96 -3.88 -5.98
CA TYR A 12 -8.67 -4.05 -7.25
C TYR A 12 -9.92 -4.90 -7.07
N GLU A 13 -10.89 -4.64 -7.94
CA GLU A 13 -12.10 -5.43 -8.11
C GLU A 13 -12.42 -5.52 -9.59
N CYS A 14 -12.59 -6.74 -10.10
CA CYS A 14 -12.93 -7.01 -11.49
C CYS A 14 -14.42 -7.28 -11.63
N THR A 15 -14.99 -6.88 -12.76
CA THR A 15 -16.35 -7.25 -13.10
C THR A 15 -16.46 -8.77 -13.26
N ALA A 16 -17.61 -9.32 -12.91
CA ALA A 16 -17.84 -10.78 -13.03
C ALA A 16 -17.56 -11.28 -14.45
N GLY A 17 -16.68 -12.28 -14.55
CA GLY A 17 -16.26 -12.88 -15.79
C GLY A 17 -15.07 -12.21 -16.49
N GLU A 18 -14.61 -11.06 -16.00
CA GLU A 18 -13.37 -10.44 -16.48
C GLU A 18 -12.18 -10.99 -15.72
N VAL A 19 -11.10 -11.27 -16.44
CA VAL A 19 -9.81 -11.68 -15.88
C VAL A 19 -8.76 -10.68 -16.32
N VAL A 20 -8.22 -9.94 -15.38
CA VAL A 20 -7.13 -9.02 -15.67
C VAL A 20 -5.82 -9.80 -15.83
N ARG A 21 -5.04 -9.46 -16.85
CA ARG A 21 -3.73 -10.04 -17.13
C ARG A 21 -2.61 -9.22 -16.51
N ALA A 22 -2.71 -7.89 -16.59
CA ALA A 22 -1.69 -7.00 -16.11
C ALA A 22 -2.24 -5.62 -15.73
N PHE A 23 -1.52 -4.97 -14.83
CA PHE A 23 -1.73 -3.59 -14.43
C PHE A 23 -0.46 -2.79 -14.69
N ALA A 24 -0.59 -1.63 -15.32
CA ALA A 24 0.40 -0.57 -15.32
C ALA A 24 -0.30 0.70 -14.79
N LEU A 25 0.04 1.09 -13.56
CA LEU A 25 -0.64 2.13 -12.81
C LEU A 25 0.34 3.21 -12.37
N ASP A 26 -0.02 4.46 -12.61
CA ASP A 26 0.64 5.59 -11.97
C ASP A 26 -0.08 5.92 -10.67
N VAL A 27 0.65 5.91 -9.57
CA VAL A 27 0.19 6.32 -8.25
C VAL A 27 0.95 7.57 -7.84
N SER A 28 0.22 8.63 -7.52
CA SER A 28 0.79 9.90 -7.11
C SER A 28 0.17 10.43 -5.82
N VAL A 29 0.95 11.23 -5.11
CA VAL A 29 0.57 11.92 -3.89
C VAL A 29 0.72 13.44 -4.08
N ASP A 30 -0.21 14.22 -3.53
CA ASP A 30 -0.18 15.69 -3.64
C ASP A 30 0.80 16.32 -2.65
N THR A 31 1.07 15.67 -1.52
CA THR A 31 2.07 16.08 -0.53
C THR A 31 2.88 14.87 -0.05
N GLY A 32 4.09 15.11 0.43
CA GLY A 32 4.98 14.06 0.89
C GLY A 32 5.61 13.24 -0.23
N ARG A 33 5.98 12.01 0.11
CA ARG A 33 6.69 11.09 -0.80
C ARG A 33 6.24 9.67 -0.57
N ILE A 34 6.24 8.85 -1.60
CA ILE A 34 6.09 7.40 -1.51
C ILE A 34 7.48 6.83 -1.21
N ILE A 35 7.66 6.27 0.01
CA ILE A 35 8.96 5.88 0.57
C ILE A 35 9.16 4.37 0.63
N GLY A 36 8.13 3.58 0.33
CA GLY A 36 8.24 2.12 0.34
C GLY A 36 7.01 1.44 -0.22
N VAL A 37 7.18 0.15 -0.51
CA VAL A 37 6.14 -0.75 -0.99
C VAL A 37 6.20 -2.04 -0.18
N SER A 38 5.05 -2.57 0.25
CA SER A 38 4.92 -3.85 0.94
C SER A 38 3.69 -4.61 0.48
N ASP A 39 3.45 -5.79 1.05
CA ASP A 39 2.27 -6.64 0.79
C ASP A 39 2.04 -6.94 -0.70
N TYR A 40 3.10 -6.94 -1.49
CA TYR A 40 3.06 -7.27 -2.91
C TYR A 40 3.30 -8.76 -3.14
N PHE A 41 2.68 -9.28 -4.18
CA PHE A 41 2.91 -10.64 -4.65
C PHE A 41 4.17 -10.72 -5.53
N ARG A 42 4.80 -11.90 -5.58
CA ARG A 42 6.00 -12.15 -6.38
C ARG A 42 5.89 -13.48 -7.12
N GLY A 43 6.40 -13.47 -8.34
CA GLY A 43 6.48 -14.67 -9.16
C GLY A 43 5.18 -15.01 -9.87
N LEU A 44 5.03 -16.28 -10.19
CA LEU A 44 3.88 -16.80 -10.93
C LEU A 44 2.70 -17.03 -10.00
N SER A 45 1.50 -16.78 -10.50
CA SER A 45 0.27 -17.20 -9.84
C SER A 45 0.10 -18.71 -9.96
N THR A 46 -0.17 -19.38 -8.86
CA THR A 46 -0.39 -20.85 -8.79
C THR A 46 -1.72 -21.16 -8.14
N ALA A 47 -2.16 -22.42 -8.20
CA ALA A 47 -3.40 -22.85 -7.57
C ALA A 47 -3.37 -22.64 -6.03
N GLU A 48 -2.20 -22.81 -5.41
CA GLU A 48 -2.01 -22.64 -3.97
C GLU A 48 -1.81 -21.17 -3.57
N ASN A 49 -1.27 -20.35 -4.48
CA ASN A 49 -0.93 -18.96 -4.19
C ASN A 49 -1.22 -18.08 -5.41
N GLN A 50 -2.41 -17.49 -5.43
CA GLN A 50 -2.90 -16.67 -6.53
C GLN A 50 -2.54 -15.20 -6.33
N GLY A 51 -2.08 -14.50 -7.39
CA GLY A 51 -1.79 -13.08 -7.31
C GLY A 51 -1.18 -12.48 -8.56
N TYR A 52 -0.98 -11.17 -8.52
CA TYR A 52 -0.31 -10.41 -9.58
C TYR A 52 1.12 -10.08 -9.14
N GLY A 53 2.09 -10.76 -9.74
CA GLY A 53 3.50 -10.53 -9.45
C GLY A 53 3.93 -9.10 -9.81
N ILE A 54 4.60 -8.43 -8.87
CA ILE A 54 5.13 -7.09 -9.10
C ILE A 54 6.41 -7.13 -9.94
N PHE A 55 6.54 -6.18 -10.87
CA PHE A 55 7.74 -5.98 -11.68
C PHE A 55 8.59 -4.83 -11.13
N PRO A 56 9.66 -5.11 -10.37
CA PRO A 56 10.46 -4.07 -9.72
C PRO A 56 11.14 -3.10 -10.69
N ALA A 57 11.34 -3.50 -11.91
CA ALA A 57 12.00 -2.69 -12.93
C ALA A 57 11.29 -1.39 -13.29
N SER A 58 9.99 -1.29 -13.01
CA SER A 58 9.24 -0.05 -13.18
C SER A 58 9.57 1.03 -12.14
N PHE A 59 10.18 0.62 -11.03
CA PHE A 59 10.69 1.55 -10.01
C PHE A 59 12.10 1.95 -10.40
N ARG A 60 12.29 2.99 -11.07
CA ARG A 60 13.56 3.51 -11.55
C ARG A 60 14.72 3.26 -10.55
N ASP A 61 15.50 3.80 -10.11
CA ASP A 61 16.66 3.71 -9.24
C ASP A 61 16.30 3.20 -7.84
N ASN A 62 17.06 2.45 -7.14
CA ASN A 62 16.96 2.06 -5.73
C ASN A 62 16.32 0.70 -5.44
N ILE A 63 16.43 -0.25 -6.35
CA ILE A 63 15.99 -1.61 -6.10
C ILE A 63 17.12 -2.58 -6.33
N THR A 64 17.43 -3.43 -5.35
CA THR A 64 18.21 -4.65 -5.56
C THR A 64 17.37 -5.86 -5.27
N ILE A 65 17.72 -6.97 -5.92
CA ILE A 65 17.14 -8.28 -5.64
C ILE A 65 18.27 -9.13 -5.06
N ASP A 66 18.09 -9.60 -3.83
CA ASP A 66 19.09 -10.43 -3.18
C ASP A 66 19.12 -11.87 -3.77
N PRO A 67 20.14 -12.69 -3.44
CA PRO A 67 20.23 -14.07 -3.91
C PRO A 67 19.04 -14.95 -3.49
N GLN A 68 18.31 -14.58 -2.44
CA GLN A 68 17.08 -15.24 -1.98
C GLN A 68 15.84 -14.69 -2.69
N ASN A 69 16.06 -13.82 -3.68
CA ASN A 69 15.03 -13.23 -4.50
C ASN A 69 14.09 -12.25 -3.73
N ASN A 70 14.56 -11.62 -2.65
CA ASN A 70 13.86 -10.54 -1.98
C ASN A 70 14.16 -9.20 -2.63
N ILE A 71 13.18 -8.30 -2.62
CA ILE A 71 13.33 -6.95 -3.17
C ILE A 71 13.76 -6.00 -2.06
N ASN A 72 14.90 -5.36 -2.24
CA ASN A 72 15.33 -4.25 -1.40
C ASN A 72 14.95 -2.92 -2.08
N TRP A 73 13.90 -2.31 -1.63
CA TRP A 73 13.34 -1.08 -2.18
C TRP A 73 14.14 0.18 -1.85
N ASN A 74 15.10 0.10 -0.94
CA ASN A 74 15.87 1.24 -0.44
C ASN A 74 17.33 1.21 -0.90
N ASN A 75 17.70 0.31 -1.79
CA ASN A 75 19.09 0.19 -2.23
C ASN A 75 19.32 0.99 -3.50
N SER A 76 20.30 1.90 -3.44
CA SER A 76 20.77 2.71 -4.58
C SER A 76 21.60 1.92 -5.61
N GLU A 77 21.95 0.68 -5.33
CA GLU A 77 22.80 -0.16 -6.17
C GLU A 77 22.01 -1.01 -7.18
N TYR A 78 20.74 -0.68 -7.44
CA TYR A 78 20.01 -1.38 -8.47
C TYR A 78 20.72 -1.22 -9.83
N THR A 79 21.22 -2.33 -10.31
CA THR A 79 21.70 -2.43 -11.69
C THR A 79 20.63 -3.14 -12.50
N PRO A 80 19.87 -2.44 -13.33
CA PRO A 80 18.91 -3.09 -14.21
C PRO A 80 19.65 -4.10 -15.08
N LEU A 81 18.99 -5.22 -15.41
CA LEU A 81 19.48 -6.11 -16.46
C LEU A 81 19.76 -5.26 -17.71
N ALA A 82 20.80 -5.58 -18.46
CA ALA A 82 21.27 -4.78 -19.58
C ALA A 82 20.19 -4.44 -20.63
N VAL A 83 19.16 -5.25 -20.74
CA VAL A 83 17.96 -5.02 -21.58
C VAL A 83 17.06 -3.90 -21.04
N MET A 84 17.24 -3.51 -19.78
CA MET A 84 16.44 -2.51 -19.07
C MET A 84 17.26 -1.28 -18.67
N ALA A 85 18.47 -1.17 -19.21
CA ALA A 85 19.35 -0.02 -19.02
C ALA A 85 18.75 1.28 -19.58
N ASP A 86 17.84 1.15 -20.53
CA ASP A 86 17.02 2.26 -20.97
C ASP A 86 15.97 2.52 -19.89
N ASN A 87 16.05 3.67 -19.28
CA ASN A 87 15.02 4.22 -18.41
C ASN A 87 13.65 3.78 -18.93
N PRO A 88 12.81 3.08 -18.14
CA PRO A 88 11.50 2.72 -18.61
C PRO A 88 10.81 4.02 -19.01
N LEU A 89 10.53 4.16 -20.29
CA LEU A 89 9.86 5.32 -20.84
C LEU A 89 8.49 5.47 -20.13
N ASP A 90 8.11 6.70 -19.87
CA ASP A 90 6.79 7.04 -19.34
C ASP A 90 6.48 6.44 -17.95
N THR A 91 7.46 6.31 -17.08
CA THR A 91 7.26 6.03 -15.65
C THR A 91 7.40 7.30 -14.81
N LEU A 92 6.72 7.33 -13.66
CA LEU A 92 6.94 8.35 -12.64
C LEU A 92 8.33 8.20 -12.01
N ALA A 93 8.73 9.18 -11.21
CA ALA A 93 10.11 9.28 -10.71
C ALA A 93 10.55 8.14 -9.75
N GLY A 94 9.59 7.34 -9.23
CA GLY A 94 9.89 6.18 -8.39
C GLY A 94 9.84 6.48 -6.90
N LEU A 95 10.43 5.60 -6.08
CA LEU A 95 10.47 5.76 -4.64
C LEU A 95 11.20 7.04 -4.22
N ASN A 96 10.84 7.54 -3.04
CA ASN A 96 11.30 8.82 -2.48
C ASN A 96 10.86 10.06 -3.29
N SER A 97 9.88 9.90 -4.18
CA SER A 97 9.26 10.97 -4.96
C SER A 97 7.74 11.05 -4.68
N SER A 98 7.08 11.99 -5.35
CA SER A 98 5.62 12.14 -5.28
C SER A 98 4.85 11.15 -6.15
N GLY A 99 5.51 10.21 -6.83
CA GLY A 99 4.82 9.25 -7.67
C GLY A 99 5.63 8.04 -8.07
N VAL A 100 4.96 6.90 -8.14
CA VAL A 100 5.52 5.62 -8.61
C VAL A 100 4.65 5.04 -9.71
N THR A 101 5.27 4.34 -10.65
CA THR A 101 4.57 3.50 -11.61
C THR A 101 4.64 2.06 -11.13
N LEU A 102 3.49 1.45 -10.90
CA LEU A 102 3.35 0.06 -10.50
C LEU A 102 3.07 -0.78 -11.74
N GLU A 103 3.88 -1.80 -11.96
CA GLU A 103 3.63 -2.80 -12.99
C GLU A 103 3.48 -4.17 -12.32
N LEU A 104 2.33 -4.81 -12.55
CA LEU A 104 2.00 -6.11 -11.99
C LEU A 104 1.40 -7.00 -13.06
N GLY A 105 1.73 -8.29 -13.05
CA GLY A 105 1.21 -9.25 -14.02
C GLY A 105 0.77 -10.56 -13.37
N GLY A 106 -0.41 -11.01 -13.78
CA GLY A 106 -0.89 -12.35 -13.48
C GLY A 106 -0.26 -13.33 -14.48
N LEU A 107 0.89 -13.87 -14.12
CA LEU A 107 1.57 -14.89 -14.90
C LEU A 107 1.10 -16.25 -14.37
N TRP A 108 0.15 -16.88 -15.05
CA TRP A 108 -0.29 -18.23 -14.73
C TRP A 108 -0.18 -19.15 -15.96
N ASP A 109 -0.11 -20.45 -15.70
CA ASP A 109 -0.21 -21.45 -16.76
C ASP A 109 -1.67 -21.55 -17.23
N PRO A 110 -1.97 -21.31 -18.52
CA PRO A 110 -3.32 -21.43 -19.06
C PRO A 110 -3.95 -22.82 -18.89
N ASN A 111 -3.14 -23.86 -18.70
CA ASN A 111 -3.60 -25.21 -18.46
C ASN A 111 -3.99 -25.48 -16.99
N VAL A 112 -3.81 -24.49 -16.10
CA VAL A 112 -4.14 -24.56 -14.68
C VAL A 112 -5.13 -23.43 -14.35
N PRO A 113 -6.42 -23.61 -14.64
CA PRO A 113 -7.45 -22.56 -14.41
C PRO A 113 -7.50 -22.08 -12.95
N GLU A 114 -7.17 -22.95 -12.00
CA GLU A 114 -7.14 -22.64 -10.58
C GLU A 114 -6.02 -21.65 -10.19
N ALA A 115 -5.05 -21.43 -11.09
CA ALA A 115 -3.96 -20.47 -10.88
C ALA A 115 -4.34 -19.03 -11.31
N VAL A 116 -5.53 -18.83 -11.86
CA VAL A 116 -6.02 -17.50 -12.24
C VAL A 116 -6.14 -16.62 -10.98
N PRO A 117 -5.60 -15.39 -10.99
CA PRO A 117 -5.78 -14.46 -9.88
C PRO A 117 -7.25 -14.23 -9.53
N ARG A 118 -7.54 -14.02 -8.25
CA ARG A 118 -8.90 -13.76 -7.77
C ARG A 118 -9.45 -12.48 -8.39
N PRO A 119 -10.81 -12.35 -8.50
CA PRO A 119 -11.40 -11.14 -9.05
C PRO A 119 -11.26 -9.90 -8.16
N THR A 120 -10.93 -10.08 -6.90
CA THR A 120 -10.72 -8.99 -5.94
C THR A 120 -9.49 -9.24 -5.09
N GLY A 121 -8.81 -8.18 -4.68
CA GLY A 121 -7.65 -8.30 -3.80
C GLY A 121 -6.86 -7.03 -3.63
N THR A 122 -5.73 -7.15 -2.95
CA THR A 122 -4.74 -6.10 -2.78
C THR A 122 -3.57 -6.36 -3.71
N LEU A 123 -3.15 -5.35 -4.47
CA LEU A 123 -1.96 -5.39 -5.31
C LEU A 123 -0.69 -5.13 -4.49
N CYS A 124 -0.73 -4.12 -3.64
CA CYS A 124 0.35 -3.76 -2.71
C CYS A 124 -0.10 -2.72 -1.70
N SER A 125 0.77 -2.45 -0.73
CA SER A 125 0.67 -1.31 0.18
C SER A 125 1.81 -0.33 -0.08
N LEU A 126 1.49 0.96 -0.12
CA LEU A 126 2.45 2.05 -0.28
C LEU A 126 2.65 2.77 1.05
N HIS A 127 3.91 2.94 1.45
CA HIS A 127 4.28 3.72 2.62
C HIS A 127 4.53 5.16 2.20
N ILE A 128 3.87 6.11 2.86
CA ILE A 128 3.87 7.53 2.49
C ILE A 128 4.36 8.34 3.68
N SER A 129 5.23 9.30 3.43
CA SER A 129 5.92 10.06 4.49
C SER A 129 5.02 11.05 5.23
N SER A 130 3.81 11.33 4.74
CA SER A 130 2.87 12.27 5.36
C SER A 130 1.44 11.97 4.94
N GLY A 131 0.47 12.57 5.63
CA GLY A 131 -0.94 12.55 5.20
C GLY A 131 -1.11 13.26 3.86
N THR A 132 -1.83 12.64 2.94
CA THR A 132 -1.95 13.11 1.55
C THR A 132 -3.15 12.50 0.83
N MET A 133 -3.58 13.16 -0.22
CA MET A 133 -4.47 12.55 -1.21
C MET A 133 -3.64 11.65 -2.13
N VAL A 134 -4.07 10.41 -2.27
CA VAL A 134 -3.49 9.43 -3.19
C VAL A 134 -4.37 9.35 -4.43
N THR A 135 -3.77 9.51 -5.59
CA THR A 135 -4.44 9.44 -6.89
C THR A 135 -3.85 8.32 -7.72
N LEU A 136 -4.71 7.55 -8.39
CA LEU A 136 -4.32 6.48 -9.30
C LEU A 136 -4.77 6.80 -10.72
N LYS A 137 -3.96 6.38 -11.71
CA LYS A 137 -4.30 6.43 -13.14
C LYS A 137 -3.73 5.20 -13.84
N ALA A 138 -4.38 4.75 -14.91
CA ALA A 138 -3.78 3.78 -15.83
C ALA A 138 -2.60 4.45 -16.57
N ASN A 139 -1.43 3.85 -16.52
CA ASN A 139 -0.32 4.25 -17.38
C ASN A 139 -0.51 3.61 -18.77
N ARG A 140 -1.15 4.32 -19.68
CA ARG A 140 -1.49 3.79 -21.00
C ARG A 140 -0.29 3.56 -21.90
N SER A 141 0.79 4.33 -21.74
CA SER A 141 2.05 4.15 -22.47
C SER A 141 2.71 2.80 -22.11
N ARG A 142 2.44 2.31 -20.91
CA ARG A 142 2.93 1.03 -20.39
C ARG A 142 1.88 -0.09 -20.46
N GLY A 143 0.79 0.10 -21.22
CA GLY A 143 -0.24 -0.89 -21.44
C GLY A 143 -1.52 -0.70 -20.59
N GLY A 144 -1.48 0.06 -19.51
CA GLY A 144 -2.67 0.31 -18.68
C GLY A 144 -3.15 -0.94 -17.94
N VAL A 145 -4.44 -1.21 -17.96
CA VAL A 145 -5.05 -2.43 -17.41
C VAL A 145 -5.50 -3.31 -18.54
N VAL A 146 -4.94 -4.52 -18.62
CA VAL A 146 -5.10 -5.43 -19.77
C VAL A 146 -5.81 -6.69 -19.32
N LEU A 147 -6.85 -7.10 -20.06
CA LEU A 147 -7.51 -8.39 -19.85
C LEU A 147 -6.67 -9.57 -20.35
N ALA A 148 -7.02 -10.76 -19.87
CA ALA A 148 -6.41 -12.01 -20.31
C ALA A 148 -6.75 -12.31 -21.79
N GLU A 149 -7.91 -11.85 -22.27
CA GLU A 149 -8.25 -11.93 -23.68
C GLU A 149 -7.41 -10.94 -24.50
N PRO A 150 -6.81 -11.39 -25.60
CA PRO A 150 -5.89 -10.57 -26.39
C PRO A 150 -6.51 -9.27 -26.90
N GLY A 151 -5.78 -8.18 -26.70
CA GLY A 151 -6.09 -6.88 -27.31
C GLY A 151 -7.13 -6.03 -26.59
N ILE A 152 -7.66 -6.48 -25.47
CA ILE A 152 -8.62 -5.68 -24.69
C ILE A 152 -7.88 -4.90 -23.62
N ILE A 153 -7.90 -3.57 -23.74
CA ILE A 153 -7.41 -2.63 -22.73
C ILE A 153 -8.63 -2.00 -22.06
N LEU A 154 -8.69 -2.15 -20.74
CA LEU A 154 -9.77 -1.58 -19.93
C LEU A 154 -9.56 -0.10 -19.65
N ASP A 155 -10.67 0.58 -19.43
CA ASP A 155 -10.72 1.92 -18.86
C ASP A 155 -11.30 1.83 -17.45
N PRO A 156 -10.47 1.49 -16.44
CA PRO A 156 -10.95 1.20 -15.11
C PRO A 156 -11.38 2.49 -14.40
N VAL A 157 -12.31 2.34 -13.45
CA VAL A 157 -12.66 3.41 -12.53
C VAL A 157 -11.63 3.44 -11.40
N PHE A 158 -11.01 4.59 -11.20
CA PHE A 158 -10.08 4.81 -10.10
C PHE A 158 -10.73 5.62 -8.99
N THR A 159 -10.60 5.14 -7.76
CA THR A 159 -10.98 5.88 -6.57
C THR A 159 -9.73 6.21 -5.77
N GLY A 160 -9.40 7.48 -5.72
CA GLY A 160 -8.36 7.99 -4.83
C GLY A 160 -8.87 8.07 -3.39
N ALA A 161 -7.95 8.10 -2.44
CA ALA A 161 -8.29 8.22 -1.02
C ALA A 161 -7.32 9.17 -0.31
N PHE A 162 -7.84 9.90 0.70
CA PHE A 162 -6.99 10.59 1.63
C PHE A 162 -6.47 9.60 2.67
N VAL A 163 -5.16 9.52 2.82
CA VAL A 163 -4.50 8.68 3.82
C VAL A 163 -3.79 9.54 4.84
N GLN A 164 -3.86 9.15 6.11
CA GLN A 164 -3.22 9.83 7.23
C GLN A 164 -2.31 8.89 8.01
N PRO A 165 -1.17 9.37 8.54
CA PRO A 165 -0.42 8.64 9.53
C PRO A 165 -1.28 8.35 10.77
N PRO A 166 -1.08 7.22 11.44
CA PRO A 166 -1.70 6.98 12.72
C PRO A 166 -1.15 7.95 13.77
N GLU A 167 -1.99 8.82 14.29
CA GLU A 167 -1.58 9.83 15.27
C GLU A 167 -2.70 10.19 16.25
N ILE A 168 -2.31 10.60 17.46
CA ILE A 168 -3.20 11.30 18.40
C ILE A 168 -3.05 12.79 18.12
N THR A 169 -4.11 13.43 17.63
CA THR A 169 -4.12 14.82 17.18
C THR A 169 -4.46 15.80 18.30
N GLU A 170 -5.21 15.34 19.30
CA GLU A 170 -5.60 16.18 20.45
C GLU A 170 -5.76 15.30 21.71
N LEU A 171 -5.34 15.82 22.82
CA LEU A 171 -5.55 15.24 24.15
C LEU A 171 -6.04 16.32 25.11
N SER A 172 -7.15 16.07 25.79
CA SER A 172 -7.64 16.94 26.85
C SER A 172 -8.12 16.14 28.04
N LEU A 173 -7.93 16.69 29.24
CA LEU A 173 -8.45 16.16 30.50
C LEU A 173 -9.27 17.24 31.20
N THR A 174 -10.57 17.01 31.32
CA THR A 174 -11.48 17.98 31.93
C THR A 174 -12.45 17.28 32.86
N ASN A 175 -12.50 17.68 34.12
CA ASN A 175 -13.39 17.13 35.15
C ASN A 175 -13.30 15.58 35.27
N GLY A 176 -12.09 15.03 35.17
CA GLY A 176 -11.86 13.59 35.25
C GLY A 176 -12.26 12.81 33.99
N LEU A 177 -12.59 13.51 32.89
CA LEU A 177 -12.83 12.91 31.57
C LEU A 177 -11.64 13.15 30.66
N LEU A 178 -11.02 12.08 30.20
CA LEU A 178 -10.02 12.08 29.14
C LEU A 178 -10.74 12.08 27.78
N SER A 179 -10.38 13.03 26.93
CA SER A 179 -10.82 13.05 25.53
C SER A 179 -9.58 13.01 24.63
N LEU A 180 -9.57 12.05 23.73
CA LEU A 180 -8.55 11.89 22.69
C LEU A 180 -9.21 12.09 21.32
N LYS A 181 -8.60 12.91 20.45
CA LYS A 181 -8.85 12.85 19.01
C LYS A 181 -7.70 12.14 18.34
N PHE A 182 -7.99 11.32 17.36
CA PHE A 182 -6.99 10.56 16.64
C PHE A 182 -7.38 10.37 15.18
N ALA A 183 -6.41 10.01 14.36
CA ALA A 183 -6.58 9.80 12.92
C ALA A 183 -5.68 8.67 12.43
N GLY A 184 -5.98 8.15 11.24
CA GLY A 184 -5.13 7.20 10.53
C GLY A 184 -5.11 5.77 11.07
N GLY A 185 -6.11 5.39 11.89
CA GLY A 185 -6.14 4.01 12.39
C GLY A 185 -7.08 3.80 13.56
N GLU A 186 -6.91 2.67 14.24
CA GLU A 186 -7.67 2.25 15.42
C GLU A 186 -6.95 2.64 16.72
N LEU A 187 -7.69 3.17 17.68
CA LEU A 187 -7.14 3.48 19.01
C LEU A 187 -6.97 2.21 19.83
N GLU A 188 -5.77 1.99 20.34
CA GLU A 188 -5.42 0.91 21.26
C GLU A 188 -5.02 1.45 22.62
N THR A 189 -5.22 0.66 23.67
CA THR A 189 -4.85 0.98 25.05
C THR A 189 -4.07 -0.15 25.70
N ALA A 190 -3.22 0.19 26.66
CA ALA A 190 -2.44 -0.75 27.46
C ALA A 190 -2.18 -0.20 28.86
N SER A 191 -1.92 -1.10 29.82
CA SER A 191 -1.48 -0.75 31.18
C SER A 191 0.02 -0.48 31.30
N THR A 192 0.80 -0.91 30.30
CA THR A 192 2.25 -0.65 30.20
C THR A 192 2.63 -0.19 28.80
N VAL A 193 3.73 0.54 28.66
CA VAL A 193 4.20 1.02 27.35
C VAL A 193 4.59 -0.13 26.41
N ALA A 194 4.97 -1.28 26.94
CA ALA A 194 5.32 -2.47 26.17
C ALA A 194 4.08 -3.28 25.75
N GLY A 195 2.89 -2.97 26.23
CA GLY A 195 1.66 -3.74 26.02
C GLY A 195 1.42 -4.79 27.12
N PRO A 196 0.54 -5.78 26.89
CA PRO A 196 -0.17 -6.00 25.63
C PRO A 196 -1.14 -4.86 25.29
N TRP A 197 -1.25 -4.57 24.00
CA TRP A 197 -2.15 -3.55 23.46
C TRP A 197 -3.50 -4.17 23.10
N THR A 198 -4.58 -3.51 23.47
CA THR A 198 -5.96 -3.95 23.20
C THR A 198 -6.69 -2.84 22.46
N ALA A 199 -7.35 -3.21 21.37
CA ALA A 199 -8.19 -2.29 20.61
C ALA A 199 -9.33 -1.77 21.50
N THR A 200 -9.60 -0.47 21.43
CA THR A 200 -10.73 0.13 22.15
C THR A 200 -12.07 -0.14 21.47
N GLY A 201 -12.05 -0.68 20.24
CA GLY A 201 -13.22 -0.85 19.39
C GLY A 201 -13.78 0.46 18.87
N ASN A 202 -13.05 1.56 19.05
CA ASN A 202 -13.47 2.87 18.58
C ASN A 202 -12.76 3.20 17.27
N SER A 203 -13.52 3.27 16.18
CA SER A 203 -13.10 3.70 14.85
C SER A 203 -13.43 5.17 14.58
N ASP A 204 -14.18 5.82 15.48
CA ASP A 204 -14.45 7.25 15.39
C ASP A 204 -13.19 8.04 15.76
N SER A 205 -13.03 9.18 15.14
CA SER A 205 -11.87 10.06 15.36
C SER A 205 -11.79 10.66 16.77
N ARG A 206 -12.69 10.27 17.69
CA ARG A 206 -12.76 10.75 19.07
C ARG A 206 -13.08 9.62 20.04
N PHE A 207 -12.30 9.55 21.11
CA PHE A 207 -12.48 8.65 22.23
C PHE A 207 -12.62 9.44 23.52
N ILE A 208 -13.56 9.06 24.38
CA ILE A 208 -13.78 9.67 25.69
C ILE A 208 -13.89 8.58 26.74
N GLU A 209 -13.13 8.70 27.80
CA GLU A 209 -13.28 7.83 28.98
C GLU A 209 -13.13 8.59 30.29
N SER A 210 -13.72 8.06 31.35
CA SER A 210 -13.51 8.55 32.71
C SER A 210 -12.17 8.08 33.25
N VAL A 211 -11.33 9.00 33.66
CA VAL A 211 -10.06 8.70 34.33
C VAL A 211 -10.39 8.42 35.79
N GLY A 212 -10.51 7.13 36.15
CA GLY A 212 -10.60 6.70 37.55
C GLY A 212 -9.22 6.68 38.21
N ASP A 213 -9.16 6.11 39.42
CA ASP A 213 -7.92 5.98 40.22
C ASP A 213 -6.90 5.00 39.63
N THR A 214 -6.92 4.76 38.33
CA THR A 214 -5.96 3.92 37.61
C THR A 214 -4.61 4.62 37.57
N ALA A 215 -3.59 4.00 38.12
CA ALA A 215 -2.28 4.61 38.29
C ALA A 215 -1.60 5.03 36.95
N GLN A 216 -1.89 4.32 35.85
CA GLN A 216 -1.30 4.59 34.55
C GLN A 216 -2.03 3.88 33.42
N LYS A 217 -2.23 4.57 32.27
CA LYS A 217 -2.80 4.01 31.06
C LYS A 217 -2.12 4.63 29.84
N PHE A 218 -1.82 3.81 28.86
CA PHE A 218 -1.14 4.21 27.62
C PHE A 218 -2.09 4.07 26.45
N TYR A 219 -1.93 4.95 25.48
CA TYR A 219 -2.73 4.98 24.24
C TYR A 219 -1.81 5.08 23.04
N ARG A 220 -2.18 4.42 21.97
CA ARG A 220 -1.58 4.59 20.65
C ARG A 220 -2.63 4.43 19.56
N VAL A 221 -2.36 4.94 18.39
CA VAL A 221 -3.12 4.65 17.18
C VAL A 221 -2.35 3.61 16.37
N ARG A 222 -3.02 2.50 16.06
CA ARG A 222 -2.47 1.49 15.15
C ARG A 222 -3.01 1.77 13.75
N GLY A 223 -2.12 1.97 12.75
CA GLY A 223 -2.50 2.10 11.34
C GLY A 223 -3.21 0.86 10.81
N ASN A 224 -4.13 1.08 9.89
CA ASN A 224 -4.90 0.04 9.20
C ASN A 224 -4.06 -0.72 8.16
#